data_9a2d81a30dfd18f00321e1c878caf938
#
_entry.id   9a2d81a30dfd18f00321e1c878caf938
#
_cell.length_a   1.000
_cell.length_b   1.000
_cell.length_c   1.000
_cell.angle_alpha   90.00
_cell.angle_beta   90.00
_cell.angle_gamma   90.00
#
_symmetry.space_group_name_H-M   'P 1'
#
loop_
_entity.id
_entity.type
_entity.pdbx_description
1 polymer ?
#
loop_
_entity_poly.entity_id
_entity_poly.type
_entity_poly.pdbx_seq_one_letter_code
_entity_poly.pdbx_strand_id
1 'polypeptide(L)'
;LPIVITDMRNPEKTTTIERKPNNDNGHPIKIITGKKNCAILRIEDEFVHKLLESLENKKRYSEFVILSPFTKDGIKFSRILFLDGDYIKRNEKYVLGFDPLATITYNRGVITLIGDEMWRVQQIVSKTSAKIGESGLNILNIDAQEETSRIIVVVEDTGNNIEKAISAIHEERSNIKFI
;
A
#
# COMPACT_ATOMS: atom_id res chain seq x y z
N LEU A 1 0.04 13.83 -22.72
CA LEU A 1 0.70 12.97 -23.72
C LEU A 1 0.30 11.52 -23.42
N PRO A 2 -0.22 10.76 -24.42
CA PRO A 2 -0.46 9.34 -24.25
C PRO A 2 0.88 8.59 -24.21
N ILE A 3 0.92 7.50 -23.43
CA ILE A 3 2.03 6.55 -23.42
C ILE A 3 1.57 5.32 -24.20
N VAL A 4 2.32 4.94 -25.21
CA VAL A 4 2.04 3.75 -26.00
C VAL A 4 3.07 2.68 -25.63
N ILE A 5 2.60 1.55 -25.14
CA ILE A 5 3.41 0.38 -24.84
C ILE A 5 3.20 -0.65 -25.94
N THR A 6 4.29 -1.08 -26.57
CA THR A 6 4.27 -2.03 -27.68
C THR A 6 5.04 -3.28 -27.28
N ASP A 7 4.51 -4.45 -27.63
CA ASP A 7 5.25 -5.70 -27.52
C ASP A 7 6.30 -5.77 -28.64
N MET A 8 7.58 -5.85 -28.27
CA MET A 8 8.68 -5.93 -29.24
C MET A 8 8.61 -7.17 -30.16
N ARG A 9 7.94 -8.24 -29.71
CA ARG A 9 7.75 -9.47 -30.51
C ARG A 9 6.52 -9.42 -31.41
N ASN A 10 5.57 -8.54 -31.08
CA ASN A 10 4.34 -8.35 -31.83
C ASN A 10 3.95 -6.87 -31.84
N PRO A 11 4.55 -6.05 -32.73
CA PRO A 11 4.37 -4.60 -32.74
C PRO A 11 2.92 -4.13 -32.96
N GLU A 12 2.07 -5.01 -33.46
CA GLU A 12 0.64 -4.70 -33.69
C GLU A 12 -0.17 -4.74 -32.38
N LYS A 13 0.36 -5.42 -31.33
CA LYS A 13 -0.23 -5.40 -30.00
C LYS A 13 0.26 -4.20 -29.22
N THR A 14 -0.54 -3.16 -29.24
CA THR A 14 -0.25 -1.93 -28.50
C THR A 14 -1.25 -1.73 -27.36
N THR A 15 -0.76 -1.22 -26.23
CA THR A 15 -1.58 -0.69 -25.13
C THR A 15 -1.31 0.81 -25.03
N THR A 16 -2.34 1.62 -25.20
CA THR A 16 -2.24 3.07 -25.04
C THR A 16 -2.72 3.45 -23.66
N ILE A 17 -1.86 4.13 -22.90
CA ILE A 17 -2.21 4.75 -21.61
C ILE A 17 -2.36 6.23 -21.87
N GLU A 18 -3.56 6.74 -21.77
CA GLU A 18 -3.85 8.16 -21.92
C GLU A 18 -4.69 8.67 -20.75
N ARG A 19 -4.49 9.93 -20.37
CA ARG A 19 -5.38 10.60 -19.43
C ARG A 19 -6.61 11.06 -20.22
N LYS A 20 -7.72 10.33 -20.06
CA LYS A 20 -9.01 10.81 -20.57
C LYS A 20 -9.55 11.89 -19.60
N PRO A 21 -10.09 12.99 -20.09
CA PRO A 21 -10.88 13.87 -19.26
C PRO A 21 -12.07 13.08 -18.68
N ASN A 22 -12.50 13.39 -17.47
CA ASN A 22 -13.42 12.69 -16.57
C ASN A 22 -14.78 12.23 -17.12
N ASN A 23 -14.90 11.86 -18.37
CA ASN A 23 -16.12 11.29 -18.97
C ASN A 23 -16.22 9.76 -18.83
N ASP A 24 -15.29 9.14 -18.08
CA ASP A 24 -15.26 7.69 -17.92
C ASP A 24 -16.14 7.31 -16.72
N ASN A 25 -17.42 7.05 -17.00
CA ASN A 25 -18.45 6.36 -16.19
C ASN A 25 -18.33 6.34 -14.65
N GLY A 26 -17.81 7.42 -14.05
CA GLY A 26 -18.03 7.68 -12.63
C GLY A 26 -17.43 6.70 -11.62
N HIS A 27 -16.47 5.84 -11.99
CA HIS A 27 -15.81 4.98 -11.01
C HIS A 27 -14.56 5.68 -10.43
N PRO A 28 -14.59 6.07 -9.15
CA PRO A 28 -13.46 6.75 -8.52
C PRO A 28 -12.24 5.85 -8.35
N ILE A 29 -12.43 4.54 -8.12
CA ILE A 29 -11.34 3.57 -8.00
C ILE A 29 -10.96 3.06 -9.39
N LYS A 30 -9.72 3.30 -9.78
CA LYS A 30 -9.17 2.87 -11.08
C LYS A 30 -8.38 1.57 -10.98
N ILE A 31 -7.58 1.41 -9.93
CA ILE A 31 -6.71 0.26 -9.71
C ILE A 31 -6.93 -0.26 -8.29
N ILE A 32 -7.03 -1.58 -8.16
CA ILE A 32 -6.99 -2.29 -6.89
C ILE A 32 -5.87 -3.31 -7.01
N THR A 33 -4.92 -3.27 -6.10
CA THR A 33 -3.77 -4.18 -6.10
C THR A 33 -3.50 -4.70 -4.70
N GLY A 34 -2.81 -5.83 -4.60
CA GLY A 34 -2.39 -6.41 -3.33
C GLY A 34 -0.95 -6.88 -3.36
N LYS A 35 -0.33 -6.84 -2.21
CA LYS A 35 1.03 -7.35 -1.99
C LYS A 35 1.02 -8.21 -0.74
N LYS A 36 1.59 -9.41 -0.85
CA LYS A 36 1.83 -10.34 0.26
C LYS A 36 3.27 -10.23 0.77
N ASN A 37 3.55 -10.91 1.87
CA ASN A 37 4.88 -11.02 2.44
C ASN A 37 5.53 -9.65 2.69
N CYS A 38 4.75 -8.75 3.29
CA CYS A 38 5.24 -7.45 3.74
C CYS A 38 5.69 -7.52 5.20
N ALA A 39 6.49 -6.55 5.64
CA ALA A 39 6.93 -6.41 7.02
C ALA A 39 6.77 -4.96 7.50
N ILE A 40 6.43 -4.79 8.78
CA ILE A 40 6.38 -3.47 9.41
C ILE A 40 7.53 -3.37 10.40
N LEU A 41 8.38 -2.40 10.19
CA LEU A 41 9.36 -1.94 11.17
C LEU A 41 8.72 -0.81 12.00
N ARG A 42 8.75 -0.96 13.32
CA ARG A 42 8.55 0.12 14.27
C ARG A 42 9.91 0.58 14.77
N ILE A 43 10.17 1.86 14.69
CA ILE A 43 11.45 2.49 15.06
C ILE A 43 11.18 3.88 15.66
N GLU A 44 12.00 4.35 16.59
CA GLU A 44 11.91 5.73 17.07
C GLU A 44 12.11 6.70 15.91
N ASP A 45 11.30 7.78 15.90
CA ASP A 45 11.22 8.72 14.78
C ASP A 45 12.57 9.36 14.43
N GLU A 46 13.43 9.59 15.42
CA GLU A 46 14.76 10.18 15.25
C GLU A 46 15.73 9.31 14.44
N PHE A 47 15.55 7.98 14.42
CA PHE A 47 16.42 7.06 13.68
C PHE A 47 15.96 6.79 12.24
N VAL A 48 14.75 7.21 11.89
CA VAL A 48 14.15 6.94 10.56
C VAL A 48 15.03 7.45 9.43
N HIS A 49 15.41 8.72 9.47
CA HIS A 49 16.20 9.34 8.41
C HIS A 49 17.54 8.61 8.20
N LYS A 50 18.25 8.33 9.29
CA LYS A 50 19.54 7.63 9.27
C LYS A 50 19.43 6.22 8.70
N LEU A 51 18.36 5.49 9.07
CA LEU A 51 18.08 4.16 8.51
C LEU A 51 17.82 4.23 7.01
N LEU A 52 16.91 5.10 6.57
CA LEU A 52 16.52 5.20 5.17
C LEU A 52 17.69 5.62 4.27
N GLU A 53 18.46 6.62 4.68
CA GLU A 53 19.69 7.03 3.99
C GLU A 53 20.68 5.87 3.86
N SER A 54 20.85 5.09 4.93
CA SER A 54 21.76 3.94 4.91
C SER A 54 21.27 2.80 4.01
N LEU A 55 19.98 2.57 3.90
CA LEU A 55 19.41 1.60 2.97
C LEU A 55 19.56 2.06 1.51
N GLU A 56 19.36 3.35 1.23
CA GLU A 56 19.57 3.97 -0.08
C GLU A 56 21.00 3.84 -0.58
N ASN A 57 21.96 4.18 0.27
CA ASN A 57 23.39 4.14 -0.06
C ASN A 57 23.88 2.72 -0.38
N LYS A 58 23.23 1.68 0.12
CA LYS A 58 23.59 0.29 -0.18
C LYS A 58 23.09 -0.21 -1.53
N LYS A 59 22.40 0.61 -2.34
CA LYS A 59 21.79 0.22 -3.63
C LYS A 59 20.89 -1.04 -3.54
N ARG A 60 20.41 -1.37 -2.36
CA ARG A 60 19.55 -2.53 -2.08
C ARG A 60 18.25 -2.02 -1.49
N TYR A 61 17.55 -1.25 -2.29
CA TYR A 61 16.34 -0.58 -1.91
C TYR A 61 15.16 -1.53 -2.01
N SER A 62 14.44 -1.70 -0.93
CA SER A 62 13.09 -2.28 -0.96
C SER A 62 12.07 -1.16 -0.99
N GLU A 63 11.04 -1.29 -1.80
CA GLU A 63 9.90 -0.36 -1.76
C GLU A 63 9.33 -0.32 -0.35
N PHE A 64 9.08 0.87 0.15
CA PHE A 64 8.49 1.08 1.46
C PHE A 64 7.46 2.22 1.47
N VAL A 65 6.64 2.21 2.50
CA VAL A 65 5.68 3.27 2.81
C VAL A 65 5.84 3.65 4.29
N ILE A 66 5.96 4.94 4.56
CA ILE A 66 5.91 5.43 5.94
C ILE A 66 4.45 5.57 6.34
N LEU A 67 4.04 4.83 7.35
CA LEU A 67 2.69 4.91 7.92
C LEU A 67 2.64 5.99 9.00
N SER A 68 1.43 6.40 9.39
CA SER A 68 1.22 7.41 10.43
C SER A 68 1.99 7.08 11.70
N PRO A 69 2.78 8.01 12.25
CA PRO A 69 3.53 7.82 13.49
C PRO A 69 2.58 7.77 14.69
N PHE A 70 3.08 7.30 15.83
CA PHE A 70 2.36 7.31 17.09
C PHE A 70 3.32 7.57 18.27
N THR A 71 2.77 8.00 19.40
CA THR A 71 3.54 8.23 20.61
C THR A 71 3.15 7.19 21.67
N LYS A 72 4.14 6.58 22.29
CA LYS A 72 3.98 5.66 23.41
C LYS A 72 5.04 5.95 24.48
N ASP A 73 4.62 6.08 25.72
CA ASP A 73 5.50 6.35 26.88
C ASP A 73 6.39 7.59 26.67
N GLY A 74 5.87 8.62 26.00
CA GLY A 74 6.59 9.85 25.67
C GLY A 74 7.55 9.75 24.50
N ILE A 75 7.72 8.58 23.90
CA ILE A 75 8.58 8.34 22.74
C ILE A 75 7.75 8.32 21.46
N LYS A 76 8.17 9.08 20.45
CA LYS A 76 7.55 9.08 19.13
C LYS A 76 8.15 7.97 18.28
N PHE A 77 7.28 7.08 17.78
CA PHE A 77 7.62 5.98 16.89
C PHE A 77 7.06 6.22 15.50
N SER A 78 7.87 5.92 14.50
CA SER A 78 7.45 5.75 13.11
C SER A 78 7.26 4.29 12.78
N ARG A 79 6.36 4.02 11.85
CA ARG A 79 6.14 2.69 11.29
C ARG A 79 6.47 2.71 9.81
N ILE A 80 7.38 1.84 9.39
CA ILE A 80 7.79 1.72 8.00
C ILE A 80 7.31 0.37 7.49
N LEU A 81 6.42 0.39 6.51
CA LEU A 81 5.92 -0.79 5.83
C LEU A 81 6.85 -1.09 4.66
N PHE A 82 7.58 -2.18 4.72
CA PHE A 82 8.38 -2.71 3.62
C PHE A 82 7.57 -3.70 2.81
N LEU A 83 7.55 -3.52 1.49
CA LEU A 83 6.79 -4.36 0.58
C LEU A 83 7.50 -5.67 0.20
N ASP A 84 8.73 -5.88 0.68
CA ASP A 84 9.51 -7.12 0.57
C ASP A 84 9.96 -7.57 1.97
N GLY A 85 9.17 -8.44 2.59
CA GLY A 85 9.46 -8.99 3.91
C GLY A 85 10.70 -9.87 3.93
N ASP A 86 11.00 -10.59 2.84
CA ASP A 86 12.20 -11.42 2.75
C ASP A 86 13.47 -10.57 2.71
N TYR A 87 13.42 -9.41 2.05
CA TYR A 87 14.53 -8.46 2.11
C TYR A 87 14.80 -8.01 3.55
N ILE A 88 13.76 -7.65 4.28
CA ILE A 88 13.90 -7.23 5.68
C ILE A 88 14.39 -8.37 6.56
N LYS A 89 13.90 -9.58 6.37
CA LYS A 89 14.34 -10.76 7.11
C LYS A 89 15.83 -11.05 6.91
N ARG A 90 16.33 -10.94 5.69
CA ARG A 90 17.77 -11.09 5.40
C ARG A 90 18.63 -9.99 6.02
N ASN A 91 18.08 -8.81 6.26
CA ASN A 91 18.77 -7.63 6.79
C ASN A 91 18.34 -7.29 8.23
N GLU A 92 17.63 -8.19 8.93
CA GLU A 92 17.00 -7.93 10.23
C GLU A 92 17.98 -7.36 11.27
N LYS A 93 19.11 -8.04 11.49
CA LYS A 93 20.12 -7.57 12.45
C LYS A 93 20.65 -6.17 12.13
N TYR A 94 20.81 -5.87 10.84
CA TYR A 94 21.27 -4.57 10.40
C TYR A 94 20.23 -3.48 10.68
N VAL A 95 18.97 -3.74 10.33
CA VAL A 95 17.85 -2.81 10.51
C VAL A 95 17.59 -2.55 12.00
N LEU A 96 17.55 -3.60 12.82
CA LEU A 96 17.37 -3.48 14.27
C LEU A 96 18.56 -2.83 14.99
N GLY A 97 19.74 -2.83 14.38
CA GLY A 97 20.94 -2.20 14.95
C GLY A 97 20.90 -0.66 14.99
N PHE A 98 19.90 -0.02 14.35
CA PHE A 98 19.74 1.44 14.37
C PHE A 98 19.09 1.95 15.65
N ASP A 99 18.22 1.15 16.27
CA ASP A 99 17.46 1.53 17.45
C ASP A 99 17.22 0.30 18.33
N PRO A 100 17.64 0.33 19.61
CA PRO A 100 17.41 -0.74 20.57
C PRO A 100 15.92 -1.05 20.83
N LEU A 101 15.03 -0.09 20.59
CA LEU A 101 13.58 -0.23 20.76
C LEU A 101 12.87 -0.65 19.46
N ALA A 102 13.61 -0.81 18.37
CA ALA A 102 13.04 -1.22 17.10
C ALA A 102 12.46 -2.64 17.17
N THR A 103 11.35 -2.84 16.50
CA THR A 103 10.73 -4.17 16.36
C THR A 103 10.24 -4.37 14.93
N ILE A 104 10.35 -5.60 14.43
CA ILE A 104 9.82 -5.97 13.13
C ILE A 104 8.67 -6.95 13.30
N THR A 105 7.59 -6.71 12.55
CA THR A 105 6.45 -7.61 12.48
C THR A 105 6.30 -8.10 11.05
N TYR A 106 6.36 -9.40 10.85
CA TYR A 106 6.23 -10.07 9.55
C TYR A 106 4.80 -10.49 9.26
N ASN A 107 4.60 -11.19 8.14
CA ASN A 107 3.32 -11.73 7.68
C ASN A 107 2.26 -10.62 7.59
N ARG A 108 2.62 -9.54 6.92
CA ARG A 108 1.71 -8.44 6.61
C ARG A 108 1.41 -8.44 5.12
N GLY A 109 0.18 -8.09 4.81
CA GLY A 109 -0.27 -7.86 3.46
C GLY A 109 -0.75 -6.44 3.29
N VAL A 110 -0.81 -5.99 2.06
CA VAL A 110 -1.25 -4.64 1.69
C VAL A 110 -2.26 -4.73 0.58
N ILE A 111 -3.36 -4.01 0.73
CA ILE A 111 -4.31 -3.75 -0.35
C ILE A 111 -4.23 -2.25 -0.64
N THR A 112 -3.98 -1.91 -1.90
CA THR A 112 -3.87 -0.52 -2.35
C THR A 112 -4.97 -0.22 -3.36
N LEU A 113 -5.71 0.84 -3.09
CA LEU A 113 -6.67 1.42 -4.03
C LEU A 113 -6.08 2.71 -4.58
N ILE A 114 -6.11 2.86 -5.88
CA ILE A 114 -5.67 4.07 -6.59
C ILE A 114 -6.82 4.53 -7.46
N GLY A 115 -7.07 5.82 -7.45
CA GLY A 115 -8.13 6.39 -8.26
C GLY A 115 -7.98 7.90 -8.46
N ASP A 116 -9.02 8.50 -9.00
CA ASP A 116 -9.08 9.94 -9.20
C ASP A 116 -10.04 10.55 -8.17
N GLU A 117 -9.62 11.63 -7.51
CA GLU A 117 -10.44 12.40 -6.58
C GLU A 117 -11.22 11.54 -5.55
N MET A 118 -10.63 10.43 -5.09
CA MET A 118 -11.28 9.48 -4.17
C MET A 118 -11.75 10.13 -2.86
N TRP A 119 -11.12 11.22 -2.46
CA TRP A 119 -11.50 12.02 -1.30
C TRP A 119 -12.90 12.66 -1.42
N ARG A 120 -13.42 12.85 -2.65
CA ARG A 120 -14.78 13.34 -2.90
C ARG A 120 -15.84 12.25 -2.78
N VAL A 121 -15.43 11.00 -2.64
CA VAL A 121 -16.34 9.86 -2.64
C VAL A 121 -16.73 9.49 -1.23
N GLN A 122 -17.98 9.75 -0.89
CA GLN A 122 -18.49 9.35 0.41
C GLN A 122 -18.50 7.82 0.55
N GLN A 123 -18.22 7.34 1.75
CA GLN A 123 -18.26 5.93 2.11
C GLN A 123 -17.23 5.02 1.40
N ILE A 124 -16.24 5.58 0.66
CA ILE A 124 -15.25 4.74 -0.02
C ILE A 124 -14.46 3.87 0.98
N VAL A 125 -14.02 4.44 2.09
CA VAL A 125 -13.28 3.71 3.13
C VAL A 125 -14.18 2.68 3.82
N SER A 126 -15.42 3.05 4.19
CA SER A 126 -16.33 2.15 4.90
C SER A 126 -16.74 0.94 4.05
N LYS A 127 -17.11 1.16 2.78
CA LYS A 127 -17.44 0.07 1.84
C LYS A 127 -16.28 -0.85 1.57
N THR A 128 -15.09 -0.28 1.33
CA THR A 128 -13.88 -1.06 1.13
C THR A 128 -13.52 -1.88 2.36
N SER A 129 -13.58 -1.27 3.55
CA SER A 129 -13.27 -1.96 4.81
C SER A 129 -14.26 -3.09 5.11
N ALA A 130 -15.54 -2.90 4.80
CA ALA A 130 -16.55 -3.96 4.94
C ALA A 130 -16.18 -5.17 4.08
N LYS A 131 -15.83 -4.98 2.81
CA LYS A 131 -15.43 -6.08 1.90
C LYS A 131 -14.16 -6.80 2.35
N ILE A 132 -13.20 -6.08 2.91
CA ILE A 132 -11.99 -6.67 3.49
C ILE A 132 -12.36 -7.55 4.70
N GLY A 133 -13.20 -7.06 5.61
CA GLY A 133 -13.66 -7.80 6.76
C GLY A 133 -14.48 -9.06 6.37
N GLU A 134 -15.41 -8.93 5.42
CA GLU A 134 -16.18 -10.06 4.87
C GLU A 134 -15.29 -11.14 4.26
N SER A 135 -14.11 -10.78 3.77
CA SER A 135 -13.10 -11.71 3.24
C SER A 135 -12.28 -12.41 4.32
N GLY A 136 -12.58 -12.18 5.60
CA GLY A 136 -11.90 -12.79 6.74
C GLY A 136 -10.54 -12.16 7.08
N LEU A 137 -10.31 -10.91 6.67
CA LEU A 137 -9.09 -10.16 6.98
C LEU A 137 -9.34 -9.15 8.10
N ASN A 138 -8.40 -9.09 9.05
CA ASN A 138 -8.36 -8.03 10.03
C ASN A 138 -7.55 -6.84 9.50
N ILE A 139 -8.13 -5.63 9.59
CA ILE A 139 -7.48 -4.39 9.18
C ILE A 139 -6.60 -3.90 10.33
N LEU A 140 -5.32 -3.75 10.07
CA LEU A 140 -4.32 -3.32 11.04
C LEU A 140 -4.00 -1.83 10.93
N ASN A 141 -4.11 -1.27 9.73
CA ASN A 141 -3.92 0.15 9.46
C ASN A 141 -4.64 0.55 8.18
N ILE A 142 -5.15 1.76 8.14
CA ILE A 142 -5.64 2.42 6.92
C ILE A 142 -4.94 3.77 6.84
N ASP A 143 -4.37 4.05 5.68
CA ASP A 143 -3.79 5.34 5.32
C ASP A 143 -4.49 5.84 4.05
N ALA A 144 -5.23 6.93 4.19
CA ALA A 144 -5.98 7.56 3.11
C ALA A 144 -5.58 9.03 3.04
N GLN A 145 -4.93 9.41 1.95
CA GLN A 145 -4.39 10.75 1.75
C GLN A 145 -5.03 11.40 0.53
N GLU A 146 -5.50 12.61 0.72
CA GLU A 146 -6.14 13.40 -0.34
C GLU A 146 -5.21 13.62 -1.53
N GLU A 147 -3.99 14.09 -1.26
CA GLU A 147 -3.04 14.51 -2.29
C GLU A 147 -2.57 13.36 -3.18
N THR A 148 -2.58 12.14 -2.67
CA THR A 148 -2.06 10.98 -3.42
C THR A 148 -3.13 10.21 -4.16
N SER A 149 -4.42 10.54 -3.95
CA SER A 149 -5.56 9.76 -4.47
C SER A 149 -5.38 8.26 -4.28
N ARG A 150 -4.88 7.89 -3.10
CA ARG A 150 -4.50 6.52 -2.75
C ARG A 150 -5.00 6.16 -1.36
N ILE A 151 -5.53 4.94 -1.23
CA ILE A 151 -5.85 4.33 0.06
C ILE A 151 -5.00 3.08 0.20
N ILE A 152 -4.24 2.99 1.29
CA ILE A 152 -3.45 1.81 1.65
C ILE A 152 -4.10 1.16 2.86
N VAL A 153 -4.39 -0.12 2.75
CA VAL A 153 -4.92 -0.93 3.86
C VAL A 153 -3.91 -2.02 4.17
N VAL A 154 -3.41 -2.01 5.39
CA VAL A 154 -2.53 -3.05 5.91
C VAL A 154 -3.36 -4.09 6.62
N VAL A 155 -3.14 -5.35 6.28
CA VAL A 155 -3.86 -6.52 6.79
C VAL A 155 -2.88 -7.61 7.23
N GLU A 156 -3.40 -8.65 7.89
CA GLU A 156 -2.63 -9.88 8.09
C GLU A 156 -2.55 -10.67 6.78
N ASP A 157 -1.36 -11.19 6.47
CA ASP A 157 -1.18 -12.06 5.30
C ASP A 157 -1.54 -13.50 5.68
N THR A 158 -2.79 -13.88 5.41
CA THR A 158 -3.33 -15.20 5.75
C THR A 158 -3.94 -15.86 4.51
N GLY A 159 -3.35 -16.96 4.09
CA GLY A 159 -3.86 -17.78 2.99
C GLY A 159 -4.09 -17.00 1.68
N ASN A 160 -5.30 -17.11 1.12
CA ASN A 160 -5.73 -16.43 -0.11
C ASN A 160 -6.73 -15.28 0.18
N ASN A 161 -6.75 -14.77 1.41
CA ASN A 161 -7.78 -13.82 1.80
C ASN A 161 -7.56 -12.43 1.18
N ILE A 162 -6.31 -12.06 0.87
CA ILE A 162 -6.00 -10.81 0.16
C ILE A 162 -6.60 -10.84 -1.25
N GLU A 163 -6.45 -11.94 -1.98
CA GLU A 163 -7.02 -12.10 -3.32
C GLU A 163 -8.55 -12.08 -3.27
N LYS A 164 -9.16 -12.73 -2.28
CA LYS A 164 -10.61 -12.69 -2.07
C LYS A 164 -11.09 -11.26 -1.80
N ALA A 165 -10.38 -10.52 -0.95
CA ALA A 165 -10.71 -9.13 -0.65
C ALA A 165 -10.61 -8.24 -1.89
N ILE A 166 -9.57 -8.40 -2.70
CA ILE A 166 -9.41 -7.66 -3.95
C ILE A 166 -10.59 -7.94 -4.89
N SER A 167 -10.97 -9.21 -5.07
CA SER A 167 -12.11 -9.60 -5.91
C SER A 167 -13.41 -8.98 -5.39
N ALA A 168 -13.67 -9.06 -4.08
CA ALA A 168 -14.86 -8.49 -3.46
C ALA A 168 -14.94 -6.95 -3.59
N ILE A 169 -13.79 -6.26 -3.48
CA ILE A 169 -13.74 -4.80 -3.70
C ILE A 169 -13.97 -4.48 -5.19
N HIS A 170 -13.45 -5.29 -6.10
CA HIS A 170 -13.70 -5.13 -7.53
C HIS A 170 -15.19 -5.23 -7.88
N GLU A 171 -15.90 -6.19 -7.31
CA GLU A 171 -17.35 -6.33 -7.47
C GLU A 171 -18.10 -5.12 -6.90
N GLU A 172 -17.71 -4.66 -5.71
CA GLU A 172 -18.33 -3.50 -5.05
C GLU A 172 -18.02 -2.17 -5.76
N ARG A 173 -16.95 -2.11 -6.57
CA ARG A 173 -16.50 -0.87 -7.25
C ARG A 173 -17.60 -0.18 -8.04
N SER A 174 -18.53 -0.92 -8.65
CA SER A 174 -19.66 -0.38 -9.41
C SER A 174 -20.65 0.40 -8.53
N ASN A 175 -20.70 0.11 -7.23
CA ASN A 175 -21.56 0.75 -6.24
C ASN A 175 -20.89 1.97 -5.56
N ILE A 176 -19.62 2.21 -5.85
CA ILE A 176 -18.85 3.35 -5.36
C ILE A 176 -18.83 4.41 -6.46
N LYS A 177 -19.60 5.50 -6.29
CA LYS A 177 -19.75 6.56 -7.29
C LYS A 177 -19.46 7.92 -6.68
N PHE A 178 -19.08 8.87 -7.52
CA PHE A 178 -19.11 10.28 -7.15
C PHE A 178 -20.54 10.72 -6.86
N ILE A 179 -20.71 11.64 -5.92
CA ILE A 179 -21.99 12.28 -5.59
C ILE A 179 -22.10 13.57 -6.40
#